data_452b156e8a457b190e5b2911ca060c8f
#
_entry.id   452b156e8a457b190e5b2911ca060c8f
#
_cell.length_a   1.000
_cell.length_b   1.000
_cell.length_c   1.000
_cell.angle_alpha   90.00
_cell.angle_beta   90.00
_cell.angle_gamma   90.00
#
_symmetry.space_group_name_H-M   'P 1'
#
loop_
_entity.id
_entity.type
_entity.pdbx_description
1 polymer ?
#
loop_
_entity_poly.entity_id
_entity_poly.type
_entity_poly.pdbx_seq_one_letter_code
_entity_poly.pdbx_strand_id
1 'polypeptide(L)'
;MKIQTFWNLKLLYKSDKDPQIERDLKKIEQLCVSFEKKYKGKSFTKNPQTLLKALEESEKVSEIMDSISPSRYFHLKTDLDANDSQSFAISTKYGQRLTEAGNRTKFFGLEIAKIPPNKQPLFLNYKALQPYKYMLSHIFLDAKYNLPEGEEQLISLLSEPAYGMWVDTQEKLLNTQTIKHKVKDIPVAEAISGMSDMPKKERRAVHDELNKVFKSISHLAEGELNAIYNFKKIMDKRRGYKEPYSATVLGYENNEEDIGAFVKLVSKYFKVSHRFYKLHAKLLGEKKIKLADRGAKIGEIKTKFSFEKSVAMLQKLLGNMDKDYLKIFNEFLKNGQIDVYPQKGKTGGAYCSGDGILPTFVLLNHTDNLRSLETLAHEMGHAIHTELSKSQPSRYRGHSTATAEVASTFFEQMMADEVEKQLPAKERLVLLHNRIMGDISTIFRQIACFNFELELHQRIRTEGQVSKDDIAKLMVKHLESYLGDAVEINDNDGYFYVHWSHIRRFFYVYTYAYGQIISRALYEKWKKDHNYANKIKEFLSAGCSMSPEDIFKMIGTDTSKPAFFETGLKSVEEDIAKLERLTKEFKAR
;
A
#
# COMPACT_ATOMS: atom_id res chain seq x y z
N MET A 1 -16.14 20.84 21.29
CA MET A 1 -15.65 19.49 21.60
C MET A 1 -14.21 19.57 22.07
N LYS A 2 -13.82 18.88 23.16
CA LYS A 2 -12.40 18.83 23.58
C LYS A 2 -11.68 17.84 22.66
N ILE A 3 -10.68 18.32 21.94
CA ILE A 3 -9.84 17.50 21.05
C ILE A 3 -8.74 16.86 21.90
N GLN A 4 -8.57 15.55 21.76
CA GLN A 4 -7.43 14.81 22.32
C GLN A 4 -6.38 14.59 21.21
N THR A 5 -5.14 14.88 21.51
CA THR A 5 -4.01 14.82 20.55
C THR A 5 -3.02 13.70 20.82
N PHE A 6 -3.35 12.82 21.76
CA PHE A 6 -2.56 11.64 22.13
C PHE A 6 -3.46 10.40 22.14
N TRP A 7 -2.88 9.25 21.82
CA TRP A 7 -3.62 7.99 21.89
C TRP A 7 -4.09 7.65 23.29
N ASN A 8 -5.37 7.33 23.39
CA ASN A 8 -5.99 6.78 24.57
C ASN A 8 -6.03 5.25 24.48
N LEU A 9 -4.92 4.58 24.73
CA LEU A 9 -4.83 3.12 24.68
C LEU A 9 -5.67 2.40 25.74
N LYS A 10 -6.27 3.15 26.71
CA LYS A 10 -7.27 2.58 27.64
C LYS A 10 -8.53 2.09 26.94
N LEU A 11 -8.73 2.47 25.68
CA LEU A 11 -9.79 1.91 24.82
C LEU A 11 -9.54 0.41 24.52
N LEU A 12 -8.30 -0.09 24.66
CA LEU A 12 -7.95 -1.50 24.53
C LEU A 12 -7.80 -2.16 25.91
N TYR A 13 -6.85 -1.70 26.73
CA TYR A 13 -6.62 -2.21 28.09
C TYR A 13 -6.30 -1.06 29.05
N LYS A 14 -6.72 -1.20 30.31
CA LYS A 14 -6.61 -0.13 31.31
C LYS A 14 -5.16 0.25 31.65
N SER A 15 -4.24 -0.70 31.58
CA SER A 15 -2.79 -0.52 31.82
C SER A 15 -2.02 -1.74 31.37
N ASP A 16 -0.69 -1.66 31.36
CA ASP A 16 0.22 -2.77 31.02
C ASP A 16 0.08 -3.99 31.95
N LYS A 17 -0.46 -3.76 33.15
CA LYS A 17 -0.71 -4.79 34.17
C LYS A 17 -2.19 -5.20 34.25
N ASP A 18 -3.00 -4.81 33.26
CA ASP A 18 -4.41 -5.20 33.24
C ASP A 18 -4.53 -6.73 33.16
N PRO A 19 -5.14 -7.39 34.17
CA PRO A 19 -5.25 -8.85 34.17
C PRO A 19 -6.16 -9.37 33.02
N GLN A 20 -6.87 -8.48 32.34
CA GLN A 20 -7.67 -8.84 31.16
C GLN A 20 -6.76 -9.28 30.00
N ILE A 21 -5.56 -8.72 29.87
CA ILE A 21 -4.59 -9.05 28.81
C ILE A 21 -4.30 -10.56 28.79
N GLU A 22 -3.92 -11.12 29.92
CA GLU A 22 -3.59 -12.55 30.00
C GLU A 22 -4.83 -13.45 29.91
N ARG A 23 -6.00 -12.99 30.42
CA ARG A 23 -7.27 -13.72 30.24
C ARG A 23 -7.65 -13.81 28.76
N ASP A 24 -7.49 -12.74 28.01
CA ASP A 24 -7.79 -12.66 26.58
C ASP A 24 -6.86 -13.57 25.78
N LEU A 25 -5.55 -13.55 26.08
CA LEU A 25 -4.59 -14.42 25.44
C LEU A 25 -4.95 -15.89 25.63
N LYS A 26 -5.21 -16.30 26.89
CA LYS A 26 -5.62 -17.67 27.22
C LYS A 26 -6.92 -18.06 26.55
N LYS A 27 -7.86 -17.11 26.44
CA LYS A 27 -9.13 -17.34 25.75
C LYS A 27 -8.93 -17.68 24.29
N ILE A 28 -8.08 -16.93 23.56
CA ILE A 28 -7.75 -17.22 22.15
C ILE A 28 -7.09 -18.59 22.03
N GLU A 29 -6.09 -18.90 22.88
CA GLU A 29 -5.41 -20.20 22.87
C GLU A 29 -6.39 -21.35 23.07
N GLN A 30 -7.29 -21.23 24.05
CA GLN A 30 -8.31 -22.26 24.34
C GLN A 30 -9.31 -22.44 23.20
N LEU A 31 -9.75 -21.34 22.56
CA LEU A 31 -10.65 -21.39 21.41
C LEU A 31 -10.00 -22.14 20.23
N CYS A 32 -8.75 -21.82 19.91
CA CYS A 32 -8.03 -22.49 18.83
C CYS A 32 -7.80 -24.00 19.12
N VAL A 33 -7.41 -24.35 20.35
CA VAL A 33 -7.26 -25.76 20.79
C VAL A 33 -8.60 -26.50 20.69
N SER A 34 -9.69 -25.89 21.18
CA SER A 34 -11.02 -26.49 21.15
C SER A 34 -11.51 -26.70 19.72
N PHE A 35 -11.29 -25.74 18.84
CA PHE A 35 -11.63 -25.82 17.42
C PHE A 35 -10.82 -26.90 16.71
N GLU A 36 -9.50 -26.95 16.94
CA GLU A 36 -8.63 -28.00 16.40
C GLU A 36 -9.12 -29.39 16.83
N LYS A 37 -9.33 -29.60 18.14
CA LYS A 37 -9.81 -30.89 18.69
C LYS A 37 -11.15 -31.33 18.09
N LYS A 38 -12.03 -30.39 17.79
CA LYS A 38 -13.36 -30.68 17.26
C LYS A 38 -13.35 -31.02 15.78
N TYR A 39 -12.52 -30.38 14.97
CA TYR A 39 -12.61 -30.45 13.51
C TYR A 39 -11.41 -31.11 12.82
N LYS A 40 -10.20 -31.08 13.37
CA LYS A 40 -9.02 -31.68 12.74
C LYS A 40 -9.16 -33.19 12.62
N GLY A 41 -8.98 -33.70 11.39
CA GLY A 41 -9.18 -35.11 11.09
C GLY A 41 -10.65 -35.57 11.10
N LYS A 42 -11.62 -34.67 11.11
CA LYS A 42 -13.06 -34.94 11.05
C LYS A 42 -13.63 -34.63 9.67
N SER A 43 -14.68 -35.38 9.28
CA SER A 43 -15.32 -35.26 7.95
C SER A 43 -16.31 -34.07 7.86
N PHE A 44 -15.92 -32.87 8.29
CA PHE A 44 -16.81 -31.69 8.26
C PHE A 44 -17.09 -31.20 6.82
N THR A 45 -16.26 -31.58 5.85
CA THR A 45 -16.44 -31.27 4.42
C THR A 45 -17.26 -32.34 3.67
N LYS A 46 -17.87 -33.31 4.37
CA LYS A 46 -18.62 -34.43 3.76
C LYS A 46 -19.85 -33.94 2.97
N ASN A 47 -20.54 -32.95 3.45
CA ASN A 47 -21.73 -32.36 2.82
C ASN A 47 -21.91 -30.88 3.24
N PRO A 48 -22.77 -30.09 2.54
CA PRO A 48 -22.99 -28.68 2.84
C PRO A 48 -23.45 -28.39 4.27
N GLN A 49 -24.27 -29.26 4.88
CA GLN A 49 -24.80 -29.05 6.24
C GLN A 49 -23.70 -29.17 7.30
N THR A 50 -22.79 -30.15 7.15
CA THR A 50 -21.67 -30.31 8.09
C THR A 50 -20.64 -29.19 7.91
N LEU A 51 -20.40 -28.72 6.68
CA LEU A 51 -19.54 -27.58 6.43
C LEU A 51 -20.14 -26.29 7.00
N LEU A 52 -21.45 -26.04 6.81
CA LEU A 52 -22.12 -24.87 7.37
C LEU A 52 -21.90 -24.74 8.89
N LYS A 53 -22.15 -25.84 9.64
CA LYS A 53 -21.93 -25.86 11.10
C LYS A 53 -20.49 -25.52 11.48
N ALA A 54 -19.53 -26.04 10.72
CA ALA A 54 -18.12 -25.78 10.98
C ALA A 54 -17.73 -24.32 10.64
N LEU A 55 -18.28 -23.75 9.57
CA LEU A 55 -18.09 -22.35 9.20
C LEU A 55 -18.71 -21.38 10.22
N GLU A 56 -19.94 -21.63 10.67
CA GLU A 56 -20.61 -20.84 11.71
C GLU A 56 -19.81 -20.82 13.02
N GLU A 57 -19.20 -21.95 13.38
CA GLU A 57 -18.36 -22.03 14.58
C GLU A 57 -17.01 -21.34 14.37
N SER A 58 -16.39 -21.51 13.21
CA SER A 58 -15.17 -20.78 12.83
C SER A 58 -15.41 -19.27 12.88
N GLU A 59 -16.56 -18.81 12.39
CA GLU A 59 -16.90 -17.37 12.43
C GLU A 59 -17.05 -16.86 13.87
N LYS A 60 -17.70 -17.61 14.76
CA LYS A 60 -17.79 -17.25 16.19
C LYS A 60 -16.40 -17.15 16.85
N VAL A 61 -15.48 -18.06 16.48
CA VAL A 61 -14.10 -17.99 16.96
C VAL A 61 -13.43 -16.71 16.44
N SER A 62 -13.57 -16.41 15.15
CA SER A 62 -13.01 -15.19 14.54
C SER A 62 -13.58 -13.93 15.17
N GLU A 63 -14.90 -13.84 15.40
CA GLU A 63 -15.56 -12.69 16.06
C GLU A 63 -14.99 -12.41 17.45
N ILE A 64 -14.70 -13.48 18.22
CA ILE A 64 -14.08 -13.33 19.54
C ILE A 64 -12.64 -12.86 19.38
N MET A 65 -11.87 -13.43 18.46
CA MET A 65 -10.50 -13.03 18.19
C MET A 65 -10.42 -11.56 17.73
N ASP A 66 -11.32 -11.13 16.86
CA ASP A 66 -11.42 -9.75 16.36
C ASP A 66 -11.74 -8.72 17.46
N SER A 67 -12.27 -9.15 18.61
CA SER A 67 -12.58 -8.29 19.77
C SER A 67 -11.43 -8.19 20.78
N ILE A 68 -10.33 -8.89 20.56
CA ILE A 68 -9.23 -9.05 21.52
C ILE A 68 -7.88 -8.90 20.81
N SER A 69 -7.00 -8.04 21.28
CA SER A 69 -5.66 -7.91 20.67
C SER A 69 -4.57 -7.52 21.69
N PRO A 70 -4.12 -8.45 22.55
CA PRO A 70 -3.11 -8.16 23.56
C PRO A 70 -1.77 -7.72 22.98
N SER A 71 -1.33 -8.35 21.89
CA SER A 71 -0.06 -8.01 21.22
C SER A 71 -0.12 -6.60 20.63
N ARG A 72 -1.24 -6.22 20.01
CA ARG A 72 -1.43 -4.90 19.39
C ARG A 72 -1.33 -3.76 20.40
N TYR A 73 -1.85 -3.94 21.61
CA TYR A 73 -1.73 -2.92 22.67
C TYR A 73 -0.27 -2.53 22.94
N PHE A 74 0.61 -3.51 23.09
CA PHE A 74 2.03 -3.27 23.30
C PHE A 74 2.75 -2.81 22.04
N HIS A 75 2.33 -3.28 20.86
CA HIS A 75 2.87 -2.80 19.59
C HIS A 75 2.60 -1.30 19.41
N LEU A 76 1.37 -0.83 19.62
CA LEU A 76 1.03 0.60 19.54
C LEU A 76 1.84 1.43 20.57
N LYS A 77 2.18 0.88 21.73
CA LYS A 77 3.07 1.55 22.68
C LYS A 77 4.50 1.71 22.13
N THR A 78 5.03 0.71 21.45
CA THR A 78 6.35 0.81 20.81
C THR A 78 6.38 1.81 19.66
N ASP A 79 5.26 2.06 19.00
CA ASP A 79 5.14 3.12 17.99
C ASP A 79 5.15 4.53 18.59
N LEU A 80 4.68 4.68 19.84
CA LEU A 80 4.78 5.95 20.57
C LEU A 80 6.19 6.18 21.15
N ASP A 81 6.91 5.11 21.50
CA ASP A 81 8.29 5.18 22.00
C ASP A 81 9.08 3.91 21.63
N ALA A 82 9.90 3.98 20.59
CA ALA A 82 10.79 2.90 20.16
C ALA A 82 11.82 2.47 21.22
N ASN A 83 12.03 3.26 22.29
CA ASN A 83 12.91 2.90 23.39
C ASN A 83 12.21 2.08 24.48
N ASP A 84 10.89 1.86 24.39
CA ASP A 84 10.14 0.98 25.31
C ASP A 84 10.44 -0.49 25.03
N SER A 85 11.65 -0.92 25.40
CA SER A 85 12.13 -2.30 25.22
C SER A 85 11.25 -3.34 25.94
N GLN A 86 10.59 -2.94 27.03
CA GLN A 86 9.68 -3.82 27.76
C GLN A 86 8.42 -4.11 26.95
N SER A 87 7.76 -3.07 26.41
CA SER A 87 6.60 -3.25 25.54
C SER A 87 6.95 -4.02 24.27
N PHE A 88 8.13 -3.78 23.69
CA PHE A 88 8.62 -4.54 22.54
C PHE A 88 8.74 -6.04 22.85
N ALA A 89 9.40 -6.40 23.96
CA ALA A 89 9.57 -7.80 24.37
C ALA A 89 8.22 -8.49 24.64
N ILE A 90 7.27 -7.79 25.28
CA ILE A 90 5.94 -8.32 25.56
C ILE A 90 5.14 -8.49 24.26
N SER A 91 5.16 -7.50 23.36
CA SER A 91 4.51 -7.58 22.05
C SER A 91 4.98 -8.78 21.24
N THR A 92 6.31 -8.99 21.19
CA THR A 92 6.93 -10.14 20.51
C THR A 92 6.48 -11.47 21.14
N LYS A 93 6.55 -11.58 22.47
CA LYS A 93 6.12 -12.79 23.19
C LYS A 93 4.64 -13.12 22.94
N TYR A 94 3.77 -12.12 22.99
CA TYR A 94 2.34 -12.33 22.76
C TYR A 94 2.03 -12.59 21.30
N GLY A 95 2.74 -11.94 20.38
CA GLY A 95 2.66 -12.23 18.95
C GLY A 95 3.02 -13.69 18.63
N GLN A 96 4.07 -14.23 19.24
CA GLN A 96 4.45 -15.64 19.08
C GLN A 96 3.35 -16.58 19.58
N ARG A 97 2.81 -16.35 20.78
CA ARG A 97 1.70 -17.16 21.33
C ARG A 97 0.45 -17.14 20.43
N LEU A 98 0.09 -15.97 19.91
CA LEU A 98 -1.03 -15.82 18.99
C LEU A 98 -0.78 -16.52 17.66
N THR A 99 0.45 -16.47 17.15
CA THR A 99 0.86 -17.21 15.93
C THR A 99 0.75 -18.70 16.14
N GLU A 100 1.23 -19.23 17.26
CA GLU A 100 1.11 -20.66 17.60
C GLU A 100 -0.36 -21.08 17.71
N ALA A 101 -1.19 -20.28 18.36
CA ALA A 101 -2.63 -20.53 18.46
C ALA A 101 -3.30 -20.54 17.07
N GLY A 102 -3.01 -19.53 16.22
CA GLY A 102 -3.55 -19.43 14.86
C GLY A 102 -3.12 -20.58 13.95
N ASN A 103 -1.89 -21.09 14.10
CA ASN A 103 -1.41 -22.25 13.34
C ASN A 103 -2.25 -23.51 13.56
N ARG A 104 -2.88 -23.65 14.72
CA ARG A 104 -3.77 -24.78 15.01
C ARG A 104 -5.03 -24.81 14.16
N THR A 105 -5.46 -23.67 13.62
CA THR A 105 -6.69 -23.56 12.82
C THR A 105 -6.43 -23.59 11.31
N LYS A 106 -5.17 -23.51 10.86
CA LYS A 106 -4.82 -23.50 9.42
C LYS A 106 -5.32 -24.70 8.64
N PHE A 107 -5.40 -25.87 9.28
CA PHE A 107 -5.93 -27.07 8.63
C PHE A 107 -7.32 -26.86 8.03
N PHE A 108 -8.12 -25.96 8.59
CA PHE A 108 -9.53 -25.80 8.26
C PHE A 108 -9.72 -25.36 6.80
N GLY A 109 -9.05 -24.33 6.37
CA GLY A 109 -9.06 -23.89 4.96
C GLY A 109 -8.48 -24.93 4.01
N LEU A 110 -7.40 -25.59 4.42
CA LEU A 110 -6.76 -26.65 3.61
C LEU A 110 -7.69 -27.85 3.40
N GLU A 111 -8.46 -28.24 4.40
CA GLU A 111 -9.44 -29.34 4.25
C GLU A 111 -10.62 -28.94 3.35
N ILE A 112 -11.08 -27.68 3.41
CA ILE A 112 -12.09 -27.17 2.49
C ILE A 112 -11.56 -27.17 1.04
N ALA A 113 -10.31 -26.75 0.83
CA ALA A 113 -9.65 -26.74 -0.47
C ALA A 113 -9.56 -28.14 -1.12
N LYS A 114 -9.59 -29.22 -0.33
CA LYS A 114 -9.58 -30.61 -0.83
C LYS A 114 -10.93 -31.10 -1.37
N ILE A 115 -12.02 -30.29 -1.27
CA ILE A 115 -13.31 -30.67 -1.85
C ILE A 115 -13.17 -30.83 -3.37
N PRO A 116 -13.44 -32.02 -3.95
CA PRO A 116 -13.23 -32.28 -5.37
C PRO A 116 -14.01 -31.31 -6.26
N PRO A 117 -13.45 -30.86 -7.39
CA PRO A 117 -14.09 -29.88 -8.29
C PRO A 117 -15.53 -30.25 -8.70
N ASN A 118 -15.78 -31.52 -8.96
CA ASN A 118 -17.12 -32.00 -9.34
C ASN A 118 -18.15 -31.93 -8.20
N LYS A 119 -17.72 -31.76 -6.93
CA LYS A 119 -18.60 -31.59 -5.77
C LYS A 119 -18.73 -30.13 -5.32
N GLN A 120 -17.82 -29.24 -5.73
CA GLN A 120 -17.86 -27.82 -5.32
C GLN A 120 -19.19 -27.12 -5.62
N PRO A 121 -19.86 -27.34 -6.79
CA PRO A 121 -21.16 -26.74 -7.07
C PRO A 121 -22.24 -27.09 -6.02
N LEU A 122 -22.17 -28.28 -5.39
CA LEU A 122 -23.10 -28.66 -4.35
C LEU A 122 -23.02 -27.73 -3.11
N PHE A 123 -21.81 -27.26 -2.78
CA PHE A 123 -21.57 -26.34 -1.67
C PHE A 123 -21.90 -24.91 -2.08
N LEU A 124 -21.45 -24.45 -3.26
CA LEU A 124 -21.63 -23.08 -3.73
C LEU A 124 -23.11 -22.74 -4.03
N ASN A 125 -23.94 -23.75 -4.38
CA ASN A 125 -25.37 -23.55 -4.66
C ASN A 125 -26.27 -23.87 -3.44
N TYR A 126 -25.70 -24.31 -2.31
CA TYR A 126 -26.49 -24.57 -1.12
C TYR A 126 -26.94 -23.26 -0.46
N LYS A 127 -28.25 -23.04 -0.37
CA LYS A 127 -28.87 -21.77 0.06
C LYS A 127 -28.29 -21.23 1.39
N ALA A 128 -28.10 -22.09 2.38
CA ALA A 128 -27.59 -21.67 3.69
C ALA A 128 -26.09 -21.30 3.68
N LEU A 129 -25.32 -21.71 2.64
CA LEU A 129 -23.91 -21.32 2.46
C LEU A 129 -23.72 -20.04 1.63
N GLN A 130 -24.78 -19.39 1.16
CA GLN A 130 -24.65 -18.16 0.37
C GLN A 130 -23.85 -17.06 1.08
N PRO A 131 -23.94 -16.84 2.40
CA PRO A 131 -23.07 -15.88 3.10
C PRO A 131 -21.57 -16.20 3.02
N TYR A 132 -21.22 -17.47 2.77
CA TYR A 132 -19.84 -17.96 2.66
C TYR A 132 -19.39 -18.18 1.22
N LYS A 133 -20.28 -17.95 0.23
CA LYS A 133 -20.04 -18.30 -1.17
C LYS A 133 -18.76 -17.69 -1.73
N TYR A 134 -18.54 -16.39 -1.44
CA TYR A 134 -17.35 -15.69 -1.94
C TYR A 134 -16.07 -16.33 -1.38
N MET A 135 -15.97 -16.48 -0.06
CA MET A 135 -14.84 -17.15 0.60
C MET A 135 -14.60 -18.56 0.06
N LEU A 136 -15.67 -19.38 -0.06
CA LEU A 136 -15.55 -20.74 -0.58
C LEU A 136 -15.08 -20.75 -2.05
N SER A 137 -15.59 -19.83 -2.88
CA SER A 137 -15.16 -19.70 -4.27
C SER A 137 -13.67 -19.40 -4.37
N HIS A 138 -13.14 -18.50 -3.52
CA HIS A 138 -11.70 -18.20 -3.48
C HIS A 138 -10.87 -19.38 -3.00
N ILE A 139 -11.27 -20.06 -1.93
CA ILE A 139 -10.58 -21.29 -1.46
C ILE A 139 -10.51 -22.33 -2.60
N PHE A 140 -11.58 -22.49 -3.38
CA PHE A 140 -11.59 -23.45 -4.50
C PHE A 140 -10.76 -22.98 -5.69
N LEU A 141 -10.74 -21.68 -6.00
CA LEU A 141 -9.89 -21.12 -7.05
C LEU A 141 -8.40 -21.27 -6.73
N ASP A 142 -8.03 -21.02 -5.48
CA ASP A 142 -6.65 -21.09 -5.03
C ASP A 142 -6.17 -22.54 -4.85
N ALA A 143 -7.10 -23.48 -4.63
CA ALA A 143 -6.78 -24.91 -4.44
C ALA A 143 -5.95 -25.50 -5.58
N LYS A 144 -6.11 -25.02 -6.83
CA LYS A 144 -5.34 -25.49 -7.99
C LYS A 144 -3.84 -25.13 -7.94
N TYR A 145 -3.49 -24.11 -7.13
CA TYR A 145 -2.11 -23.65 -6.95
C TYR A 145 -1.47 -24.18 -5.65
N ASN A 146 -2.25 -24.88 -4.82
CA ASN A 146 -1.74 -25.52 -3.61
C ASN A 146 -0.84 -26.70 -3.97
N LEU A 147 0.25 -26.84 -3.25
CA LEU A 147 1.15 -27.98 -3.35
C LEU A 147 0.85 -29.02 -2.26
N PRO A 148 1.35 -30.24 -2.40
CA PRO A 148 1.33 -31.21 -1.31
C PRO A 148 1.91 -30.65 -0.03
N GLU A 149 1.36 -31.02 1.13
CA GLU A 149 1.73 -30.45 2.45
C GLU A 149 3.23 -30.46 2.71
N GLY A 150 3.93 -31.55 2.36
CA GLY A 150 5.38 -31.65 2.51
C GLY A 150 6.16 -30.65 1.64
N GLU A 151 5.67 -30.34 0.44
CA GLU A 151 6.27 -29.35 -0.44
C GLU A 151 6.02 -27.93 0.10
N GLU A 152 4.82 -27.61 0.59
CA GLU A 152 4.51 -26.32 1.23
C GLU A 152 5.39 -26.08 2.46
N GLN A 153 5.60 -27.11 3.28
CA GLN A 153 6.50 -27.04 4.45
C GLN A 153 7.95 -26.81 4.03
N LEU A 154 8.42 -27.53 3.01
CA LEU A 154 9.78 -27.36 2.49
C LEU A 154 10.00 -25.95 1.92
N ILE A 155 9.04 -25.45 1.12
CA ILE A 155 9.09 -24.09 0.57
C ILE A 155 9.15 -23.04 1.70
N SER A 156 8.31 -23.22 2.73
CA SER A 156 8.32 -22.33 3.89
C SER A 156 9.69 -22.27 4.58
N LEU A 157 10.35 -23.43 4.72
CA LEU A 157 11.70 -23.50 5.30
C LEU A 157 12.77 -22.88 4.39
N LEU A 158 12.64 -23.08 3.07
CA LEU A 158 13.61 -22.57 2.09
C LEU A 158 13.41 -21.08 1.76
N SER A 159 12.25 -20.50 2.04
CA SER A 159 11.97 -19.09 1.74
C SER A 159 12.93 -18.14 2.42
N GLU A 160 13.31 -18.41 3.66
CA GLU A 160 14.27 -17.58 4.39
C GLU A 160 15.66 -17.59 3.74
N PRO A 161 16.36 -18.75 3.54
CA PRO A 161 17.69 -18.75 2.94
C PRO A 161 17.68 -18.41 1.43
N ALA A 162 16.60 -18.66 0.71
CA ALA A 162 16.54 -18.45 -0.74
C ALA A 162 16.03 -17.05 -1.13
N TYR A 163 15.36 -16.31 -0.20
CA TYR A 163 14.80 -15.00 -0.44
C TYR A 163 15.09 -14.02 0.69
N GLY A 164 14.59 -14.27 1.92
CA GLY A 164 14.66 -13.32 3.02
C GLY A 164 16.09 -12.88 3.32
N MET A 165 17.00 -13.82 3.55
CA MET A 165 18.41 -13.52 3.87
C MET A 165 19.13 -12.73 2.76
N TRP A 166 18.79 -12.92 1.49
CA TRP A 166 19.36 -12.17 0.37
C TRP A 166 18.92 -10.71 0.40
N VAL A 167 17.61 -10.47 0.54
CA VAL A 167 17.02 -9.13 0.62
C VAL A 167 17.56 -8.38 1.84
N ASP A 168 17.57 -9.03 3.01
CA ASP A 168 18.08 -8.45 4.26
C ASP A 168 19.57 -8.09 4.16
N THR A 169 20.37 -8.95 3.50
CA THR A 169 21.80 -8.71 3.32
C THR A 169 22.03 -7.49 2.43
N GLN A 170 21.31 -7.37 1.32
CA GLN A 170 21.38 -6.21 0.44
C GLN A 170 20.94 -4.93 1.15
N GLU A 171 19.85 -4.98 1.92
CA GLU A 171 19.35 -3.84 2.67
C GLU A 171 20.34 -3.41 3.78
N LYS A 172 20.88 -4.35 4.54
CA LYS A 172 21.93 -4.07 5.55
C LYS A 172 23.15 -3.43 4.91
N LEU A 173 23.63 -3.97 3.78
CA LEU A 173 24.77 -3.38 3.07
C LEU A 173 24.47 -1.94 2.65
N LEU A 174 23.29 -1.71 2.04
CA LEU A 174 22.88 -0.37 1.60
C LEU A 174 22.79 0.62 2.77
N ASN A 175 22.23 0.20 3.90
CA ASN A 175 22.06 1.03 5.09
C ASN A 175 23.39 1.38 5.80
N THR A 176 24.46 0.62 5.53
CA THR A 176 25.82 0.95 6.03
C THR A 176 26.60 1.90 5.11
N GLN A 177 26.06 2.17 3.91
CA GLN A 177 26.74 3.04 2.97
C GLN A 177 26.56 4.51 3.32
N THR A 178 27.62 5.27 3.10
CA THR A 178 27.64 6.74 3.21
C THR A 178 28.15 7.36 1.91
N ILE A 179 27.83 8.60 1.69
CA ILE A 179 28.40 9.44 0.63
C ILE A 179 29.07 10.65 1.24
N LYS A 180 30.08 11.17 0.56
CA LYS A 180 30.68 12.47 0.91
C LYS A 180 29.75 13.61 0.50
N HIS A 181 29.32 14.40 1.49
CA HIS A 181 28.56 15.59 1.27
C HIS A 181 29.22 16.79 1.97
N LYS A 182 29.82 17.70 1.16
CA LYS A 182 30.69 18.79 1.66
C LYS A 182 31.86 18.20 2.47
N VAL A 183 31.89 18.45 3.77
CA VAL A 183 32.96 17.98 4.69
C VAL A 183 32.54 16.82 5.59
N LYS A 184 31.34 16.25 5.37
CA LYS A 184 30.79 15.17 6.20
C LYS A 184 30.42 13.97 5.35
N ASP A 185 30.50 12.80 5.94
CA ASP A 185 29.88 11.60 5.43
C ASP A 185 28.43 11.56 5.92
N ILE A 186 27.47 11.38 5.02
CA ILE A 186 26.04 11.24 5.34
C ILE A 186 25.52 9.89 4.84
N PRO A 187 24.58 9.27 5.56
CA PRO A 187 23.96 8.02 5.11
C PRO A 187 23.29 8.17 3.74
N VAL A 188 23.34 7.11 2.91
CA VAL A 188 22.67 7.06 1.61
C VAL A 188 21.18 7.40 1.73
N ALA A 189 20.48 6.89 2.74
CA ALA A 189 19.06 7.17 2.96
C ALA A 189 18.78 8.66 3.21
N GLU A 190 19.63 9.34 4.00
CA GLU A 190 19.55 10.79 4.26
C GLU A 190 19.78 11.59 2.97
N ALA A 191 20.79 11.20 2.20
CA ALA A 191 21.11 11.84 0.93
C ALA A 191 19.94 11.76 -0.06
N ILE A 192 19.33 10.58 -0.21
CA ILE A 192 18.18 10.37 -1.10
C ILE A 192 16.98 11.21 -0.66
N SER A 193 16.63 11.20 0.61
CA SER A 193 15.46 11.91 1.14
C SER A 193 15.60 13.43 1.08
N GLY A 194 16.81 13.95 1.32
CA GLY A 194 17.09 15.39 1.29
C GLY A 194 17.33 15.98 -0.09
N MET A 195 17.57 15.16 -1.11
CA MET A 195 18.07 15.60 -2.41
C MET A 195 17.12 16.59 -3.12
N SER A 196 15.80 16.44 -2.97
CA SER A 196 14.79 17.32 -3.60
C SER A 196 14.88 18.79 -3.13
N ASP A 197 15.38 18.99 -1.92
CA ASP A 197 15.49 20.32 -1.26
C ASP A 197 16.85 21.00 -1.51
N MET A 198 17.83 20.25 -2.02
CA MET A 198 19.17 20.76 -2.26
C MET A 198 19.22 21.73 -3.44
N PRO A 199 20.11 22.75 -3.40
CA PRO A 199 20.43 23.55 -4.57
C PRO A 199 20.91 22.68 -5.73
N LYS A 200 20.61 23.06 -6.97
CA LYS A 200 20.87 22.30 -8.19
C LYS A 200 22.29 21.69 -8.27
N LYS A 201 23.34 22.50 -8.03
CA LYS A 201 24.74 22.03 -8.12
C LYS A 201 25.03 20.94 -7.06
N GLU A 202 24.52 21.16 -5.86
CA GLU A 202 24.70 20.24 -4.74
C GLU A 202 23.92 18.94 -4.98
N ARG A 203 22.66 19.03 -5.39
CA ARG A 203 21.81 17.88 -5.72
C ARG A 203 22.44 16.98 -6.78
N ARG A 204 23.00 17.57 -7.87
CA ARG A 204 23.66 16.80 -8.92
C ARG A 204 24.94 16.14 -8.42
N ALA A 205 25.74 16.82 -7.61
CA ALA A 205 26.93 16.23 -7.00
C ALA A 205 26.59 15.05 -6.06
N VAL A 206 25.56 15.20 -5.22
CA VAL A 206 25.06 14.13 -4.33
C VAL A 206 24.56 12.94 -5.15
N HIS A 207 23.86 13.19 -6.25
CA HIS A 207 23.39 12.11 -7.15
C HIS A 207 24.54 11.35 -7.78
N ASP A 208 25.61 12.05 -8.23
CA ASP A 208 26.78 11.41 -8.80
C ASP A 208 27.52 10.53 -7.77
N GLU A 209 27.61 10.97 -6.50
CA GLU A 209 28.17 10.16 -5.42
C GLU A 209 27.29 8.94 -5.09
N LEU A 210 25.97 9.09 -5.06
CA LEU A 210 25.04 7.96 -4.90
C LEU A 210 25.23 6.91 -6.00
N ASN A 211 25.36 7.32 -7.27
CA ASN A 211 25.59 6.42 -8.39
C ASN A 211 26.91 5.65 -8.26
N LYS A 212 27.97 6.29 -7.73
CA LYS A 212 29.25 5.59 -7.45
C LYS A 212 29.06 4.51 -6.40
N VAL A 213 28.35 4.82 -5.30
CA VAL A 213 28.05 3.84 -4.24
C VAL A 213 27.23 2.69 -4.80
N PHE A 214 26.12 2.96 -5.52
CA PHE A 214 25.28 1.89 -6.09
C PHE A 214 26.08 0.99 -7.03
N LYS A 215 26.91 1.57 -7.90
CA LYS A 215 27.78 0.80 -8.79
C LYS A 215 28.79 -0.04 -8.02
N SER A 216 29.37 0.46 -6.93
CA SER A 216 30.38 -0.27 -6.15
C SER A 216 29.82 -1.53 -5.47
N ILE A 217 28.54 -1.50 -5.03
CA ILE A 217 27.88 -2.64 -4.37
C ILE A 217 26.98 -3.45 -5.31
N SER A 218 26.96 -3.12 -6.60
CA SER A 218 26.07 -3.76 -7.58
C SER A 218 26.34 -5.26 -7.81
N HIS A 219 27.52 -5.76 -7.47
CA HIS A 219 27.82 -7.21 -7.55
C HIS A 219 26.96 -8.03 -6.57
N LEU A 220 26.73 -7.52 -5.35
CA LEU A 220 25.87 -8.20 -4.41
C LEU A 220 24.41 -8.14 -4.90
N ALA A 221 23.95 -6.99 -5.38
CA ALA A 221 22.61 -6.84 -5.93
C ALA A 221 22.35 -7.71 -7.18
N GLU A 222 23.39 -7.94 -8.02
CA GLU A 222 23.33 -8.91 -9.12
C GLU A 222 23.07 -10.32 -8.59
N GLY A 223 23.87 -10.76 -7.62
CA GLY A 223 23.71 -12.09 -7.01
C GLY A 223 22.36 -12.26 -6.34
N GLU A 224 21.94 -11.27 -5.56
CA GLU A 224 20.63 -11.21 -4.90
C GLU A 224 19.48 -11.34 -5.91
N LEU A 225 19.38 -10.46 -6.88
CA LEU A 225 18.28 -10.44 -7.84
C LEU A 225 18.20 -11.73 -8.66
N ASN A 226 19.34 -12.25 -9.11
CA ASN A 226 19.38 -13.54 -9.81
C ASN A 226 18.91 -14.67 -8.89
N ALA A 227 19.29 -14.68 -7.61
CA ALA A 227 18.88 -15.72 -6.65
C ALA A 227 17.37 -15.68 -6.38
N ILE A 228 16.83 -14.50 -5.97
CA ILE A 228 15.42 -14.38 -5.59
C ILE A 228 14.47 -14.55 -6.79
N TYR A 229 14.87 -14.10 -7.99
CA TYR A 229 14.07 -14.27 -9.21
C TYR A 229 14.09 -15.70 -9.73
N ASN A 230 15.23 -16.44 -9.62
CA ASN A 230 15.24 -17.86 -9.91
C ASN A 230 14.44 -18.68 -8.89
N PHE A 231 14.49 -18.33 -7.61
CA PHE A 231 13.63 -18.95 -6.60
C PHE A 231 12.15 -18.77 -6.96
N LYS A 232 11.74 -17.52 -7.26
CA LYS A 232 10.36 -17.24 -7.72
C LYS A 232 10.00 -17.99 -8.99
N LYS A 233 10.89 -18.06 -9.99
CA LYS A 233 10.70 -18.83 -11.22
C LYS A 233 10.38 -20.32 -10.92
N ILE A 234 11.14 -20.92 -9.99
CA ILE A 234 10.93 -22.32 -9.59
C ILE A 234 9.55 -22.47 -8.94
N MET A 235 9.19 -21.56 -8.03
CA MET A 235 7.90 -21.55 -7.33
C MET A 235 6.73 -21.39 -8.29
N ASP A 236 6.81 -20.40 -9.19
CA ASP A 236 5.77 -20.13 -10.19
C ASP A 236 5.53 -21.37 -11.08
N LYS A 237 6.63 -21.98 -11.56
CA LYS A 237 6.54 -23.19 -12.38
C LYS A 237 5.93 -24.35 -11.61
N ARG A 238 6.33 -24.54 -10.33
CA ARG A 238 5.83 -25.63 -9.50
C ARG A 238 4.35 -25.51 -9.20
N ARG A 239 3.86 -24.27 -8.96
CA ARG A 239 2.46 -23.97 -8.70
C ARG A 239 1.60 -23.89 -9.97
N GLY A 240 2.22 -23.80 -11.15
CA GLY A 240 1.51 -23.68 -12.44
C GLY A 240 1.02 -22.27 -12.75
N TYR A 241 1.67 -21.26 -12.21
CA TYR A 241 1.40 -19.86 -12.58
C TYR A 241 1.87 -19.57 -14.01
N LYS A 242 1.05 -18.80 -14.77
CA LYS A 242 1.31 -18.49 -16.18
C LYS A 242 2.33 -17.37 -16.33
N GLU A 243 2.10 -16.25 -15.62
CA GLU A 243 2.90 -15.03 -15.72
C GLU A 243 3.75 -14.84 -14.47
N PRO A 244 4.86 -14.12 -14.55
CA PRO A 244 5.67 -13.79 -13.38
C PRO A 244 4.90 -13.06 -12.27
N TYR A 245 3.87 -12.29 -12.63
CA TYR A 245 3.03 -11.52 -11.72
C TYR A 245 1.78 -12.28 -11.22
N SER A 246 1.50 -13.48 -11.73
CA SER A 246 0.28 -14.24 -11.42
C SER A 246 0.04 -14.38 -9.92
N ALA A 247 1.05 -14.83 -9.16
CA ALA A 247 0.91 -15.06 -7.73
C ALA A 247 0.48 -13.80 -6.97
N THR A 248 1.04 -12.63 -7.33
CA THR A 248 0.73 -11.35 -6.70
C THR A 248 -0.66 -10.85 -7.08
N VAL A 249 -0.99 -10.90 -8.36
CA VAL A 249 -2.28 -10.41 -8.86
C VAL A 249 -3.44 -11.23 -8.32
N LEU A 250 -3.31 -12.55 -8.33
CA LEU A 250 -4.32 -13.46 -7.78
C LEU A 250 -4.41 -13.35 -6.26
N GLY A 251 -3.27 -13.19 -5.57
CA GLY A 251 -3.24 -12.96 -4.12
C GLY A 251 -3.92 -11.65 -3.68
N TYR A 252 -4.06 -10.68 -4.58
CA TYR A 252 -4.85 -9.45 -4.38
C TYR A 252 -6.27 -9.55 -4.96
N GLU A 253 -6.69 -10.75 -5.32
CA GLU A 253 -8.03 -11.06 -5.85
C GLU A 253 -8.39 -10.27 -7.12
N ASN A 254 -7.36 -9.95 -7.93
CA ASN A 254 -7.52 -9.31 -9.25
C ASN A 254 -7.37 -10.34 -10.38
N ASN A 255 -7.91 -9.99 -11.56
CA ASN A 255 -7.79 -10.79 -12.77
C ASN A 255 -6.44 -10.49 -13.48
N GLU A 256 -5.70 -11.55 -13.89
CA GLU A 256 -4.39 -11.41 -14.55
C GLU A 256 -4.48 -10.69 -15.90
N GLU A 257 -5.51 -10.98 -16.69
CA GLU A 257 -5.69 -10.39 -18.03
C GLU A 257 -6.03 -8.90 -17.93
N ASP A 258 -6.88 -8.55 -16.95
CA ASP A 258 -7.28 -7.16 -16.70
C ASP A 258 -6.09 -6.32 -16.20
N ILE A 259 -5.28 -6.86 -15.29
CA ILE A 259 -4.07 -6.16 -14.83
C ILE A 259 -3.04 -6.05 -15.96
N GLY A 260 -2.87 -7.08 -16.77
CA GLY A 260 -2.02 -7.00 -17.97
C GLY A 260 -2.49 -5.93 -18.95
N ALA A 261 -3.79 -5.81 -19.19
CA ALA A 261 -4.39 -4.77 -20.02
C ALA A 261 -4.22 -3.37 -19.40
N PHE A 262 -4.42 -3.24 -18.08
CA PHE A 262 -4.20 -2.01 -17.32
C PHE A 262 -2.75 -1.51 -17.43
N VAL A 263 -1.76 -2.37 -17.21
CA VAL A 263 -0.33 -2.01 -17.33
C VAL A 263 0.00 -1.54 -18.74
N LYS A 264 -0.51 -2.24 -19.77
CA LYS A 264 -0.34 -1.83 -21.18
C LYS A 264 -0.99 -0.49 -21.46
N LEU A 265 -2.19 -0.23 -20.92
CA LEU A 265 -2.88 1.05 -21.08
C LEU A 265 -2.05 2.19 -20.48
N VAL A 266 -1.63 2.07 -19.20
CA VAL A 266 -0.86 3.13 -18.53
C VAL A 266 0.47 3.36 -19.24
N SER A 267 1.12 2.32 -19.75
CA SER A 267 2.36 2.45 -20.54
C SER A 267 2.15 3.28 -21.83
N LYS A 268 1.00 3.18 -22.49
CA LYS A 268 0.65 4.05 -23.65
C LYS A 268 0.49 5.53 -23.25
N TYR A 269 0.17 5.79 -21.99
CA TYR A 269 0.02 7.14 -21.44
C TYR A 269 1.33 7.75 -20.91
N PHE A 270 2.49 7.10 -21.05
CA PHE A 270 3.79 7.67 -20.65
C PHE A 270 4.07 9.04 -21.29
N LYS A 271 3.51 9.32 -22.45
CA LYS A 271 3.55 10.67 -23.08
C LYS A 271 3.01 11.79 -22.18
N VAL A 272 2.12 11.48 -21.24
CA VAL A 272 1.60 12.44 -20.24
C VAL A 272 2.73 12.82 -19.28
N SER A 273 3.48 11.84 -18.79
CA SER A 273 4.67 12.07 -17.98
C SER A 273 5.76 12.84 -18.74
N HIS A 274 6.00 12.52 -20.02
CA HIS A 274 6.94 13.29 -20.86
C HIS A 274 6.55 14.77 -20.97
N ARG A 275 5.25 15.06 -21.14
CA ARG A 275 4.74 16.43 -21.19
C ARG A 275 5.00 17.17 -19.88
N PHE A 276 4.76 16.50 -18.74
CA PHE A 276 5.06 17.06 -17.44
C PHE A 276 6.55 17.38 -17.28
N TYR A 277 7.46 16.45 -17.61
CA TYR A 277 8.91 16.69 -17.45
C TYR A 277 9.44 17.80 -18.37
N LYS A 278 8.86 17.99 -19.57
CA LYS A 278 9.15 19.15 -20.42
C LYS A 278 8.74 20.46 -19.72
N LEU A 279 7.59 20.47 -19.07
CA LEU A 279 7.14 21.64 -18.28
C LEU A 279 8.00 21.84 -17.03
N HIS A 280 8.31 20.77 -16.31
CA HIS A 280 9.14 20.79 -15.12
C HIS A 280 10.55 21.34 -15.43
N ALA A 281 11.20 20.89 -16.49
CA ALA A 281 12.47 21.43 -16.95
C ALA A 281 12.38 22.96 -17.21
N LYS A 282 11.33 23.39 -17.90
CA LYS A 282 11.06 24.82 -18.16
C LYS A 282 10.84 25.65 -16.88
N LEU A 283 10.19 25.09 -15.87
CA LEU A 283 9.98 25.72 -14.56
C LEU A 283 11.29 25.85 -13.79
N LEU A 284 12.21 24.90 -13.95
CA LEU A 284 13.58 24.94 -13.40
C LEU A 284 14.54 25.82 -14.22
N GLY A 285 14.07 26.46 -15.32
CA GLY A 285 14.88 27.31 -16.17
C GLY A 285 15.81 26.57 -17.14
N GLU A 286 15.52 25.31 -17.47
CA GLU A 286 16.35 24.46 -18.32
C GLU A 286 15.60 23.94 -19.55
N LYS A 287 16.34 23.59 -20.62
CA LYS A 287 15.81 22.87 -21.78
C LYS A 287 15.64 21.39 -21.49
N LYS A 288 16.65 20.82 -20.82
CA LYS A 288 16.66 19.44 -20.31
C LYS A 288 17.22 19.44 -18.90
N ILE A 289 16.74 18.53 -18.07
CA ILE A 289 17.21 18.33 -16.70
C ILE A 289 17.94 16.99 -16.58
N LYS A 290 18.83 16.84 -15.61
CA LYS A 290 19.42 15.54 -15.27
C LYS A 290 18.45 14.72 -14.41
N LEU A 291 18.63 13.41 -14.36
CA LEU A 291 17.84 12.51 -13.50
C LEU A 291 17.80 12.97 -12.04
N ALA A 292 18.90 13.54 -11.54
CA ALA A 292 18.99 14.16 -10.22
C ALA A 292 17.91 15.23 -9.97
N ASP A 293 17.47 15.93 -11.01
CA ASP A 293 16.54 17.06 -10.91
C ASP A 293 15.07 16.64 -11.06
N ARG A 294 14.78 15.35 -11.34
CA ARG A 294 13.41 14.88 -11.61
C ARG A 294 12.39 15.18 -10.50
N GLY A 295 12.85 15.29 -9.25
CA GLY A 295 12.02 15.60 -8.08
C GLY A 295 12.32 16.97 -7.48
N ALA A 296 13.01 17.86 -8.18
CA ALA A 296 13.39 19.17 -7.66
C ALA A 296 12.16 20.05 -7.41
N LYS A 297 12.12 20.73 -6.27
CA LYS A 297 11.03 21.67 -5.94
C LYS A 297 11.12 22.92 -6.81
N ILE A 298 9.97 23.42 -7.28
CA ILE A 298 9.85 24.66 -8.04
C ILE A 298 9.55 25.88 -7.15
N GLY A 299 9.32 25.66 -5.87
CA GLY A 299 8.98 26.68 -4.88
C GLY A 299 8.51 26.07 -3.57
N GLU A 300 8.08 26.91 -2.66
CA GLU A 300 7.61 26.54 -1.33
C GLU A 300 6.20 27.04 -1.08
N ILE A 301 5.41 26.29 -0.32
CA ILE A 301 4.13 26.69 0.24
C ILE A 301 4.38 27.17 1.67
N LYS A 302 4.27 28.48 1.90
CA LYS A 302 4.54 29.09 3.20
C LYS A 302 3.31 29.16 4.10
N THR A 303 2.13 28.99 3.50
CA THR A 303 0.86 28.96 4.24
C THR A 303 0.88 27.85 5.28
N LYS A 304 0.58 28.21 6.53
CA LYS A 304 0.57 27.28 7.66
C LYS A 304 -0.82 26.67 7.87
N PHE A 305 -0.81 25.41 8.25
CA PHE A 305 -2.00 24.62 8.55
C PHE A 305 -1.82 23.99 9.95
N SER A 306 -2.16 24.77 11.01
CA SER A 306 -2.16 24.20 12.37
C SER A 306 -3.10 23.02 12.45
N PHE A 307 -2.91 22.16 13.45
CA PHE A 307 -3.78 20.99 13.61
C PHE A 307 -5.25 21.40 13.76
N GLU A 308 -5.56 22.46 14.52
CA GLU A 308 -6.92 22.97 14.70
C GLU A 308 -7.53 23.44 13.38
N LYS A 309 -6.75 24.17 12.56
CA LYS A 309 -7.19 24.58 11.22
C LYS A 309 -7.43 23.37 10.32
N SER A 310 -6.53 22.40 10.36
CA SER A 310 -6.63 21.15 9.61
C SER A 310 -7.88 20.34 10.00
N VAL A 311 -8.16 20.25 11.29
CA VAL A 311 -9.39 19.62 11.82
C VAL A 311 -10.63 20.34 11.32
N ALA A 312 -10.69 21.68 11.41
CA ALA A 312 -11.85 22.45 10.96
C ALA A 312 -12.12 22.27 9.45
N MET A 313 -11.04 22.26 8.64
CA MET A 313 -11.15 22.03 7.20
C MET A 313 -11.67 20.63 6.89
N LEU A 314 -11.12 19.59 7.54
CA LEU A 314 -11.54 18.20 7.32
C LEU A 314 -12.96 17.96 7.84
N GLN A 315 -13.37 18.53 8.99
CA GLN A 315 -14.74 18.47 9.48
C GLN A 315 -15.74 19.03 8.48
N LYS A 316 -15.43 20.20 7.89
CA LYS A 316 -16.26 20.82 6.86
C LYS A 316 -16.37 19.93 5.62
N LEU A 317 -15.24 19.38 5.15
CA LEU A 317 -15.19 18.53 3.98
C LEU A 317 -16.02 17.26 4.18
N LEU A 318 -15.77 16.52 5.28
CA LEU A 318 -16.47 15.30 5.60
C LEU A 318 -17.97 15.53 5.85
N GLY A 319 -18.33 16.61 6.55
CA GLY A 319 -19.73 16.96 6.82
C GLY A 319 -20.53 17.32 5.56
N ASN A 320 -19.88 17.90 4.56
CA ASN A 320 -20.50 18.17 3.26
C ASN A 320 -20.69 16.90 2.42
N MET A 321 -19.92 15.85 2.69
CA MET A 321 -19.98 14.59 1.96
C MET A 321 -20.94 13.58 2.61
N ASP A 322 -20.78 13.29 3.90
CA ASP A 322 -21.62 12.35 4.63
C ASP A 322 -21.56 12.61 6.15
N LYS A 323 -22.71 12.57 6.82
CA LYS A 323 -22.81 12.80 8.28
C LYS A 323 -22.08 11.72 9.10
N ASP A 324 -22.03 10.48 8.61
CA ASP A 324 -21.34 9.39 9.30
C ASP A 324 -19.83 9.57 9.24
N TYR A 325 -19.28 10.09 8.14
CA TYR A 325 -17.84 10.41 8.03
C TYR A 325 -17.45 11.48 9.06
N LEU A 326 -18.24 12.55 9.15
CA LEU A 326 -18.04 13.58 10.16
C LEU A 326 -18.15 13.03 11.58
N LYS A 327 -19.13 12.17 11.84
CA LYS A 327 -19.31 11.50 13.13
C LYS A 327 -18.09 10.67 13.50
N ILE A 328 -17.62 9.81 12.61
CA ILE A 328 -16.42 9.00 12.82
C ILE A 328 -15.23 9.88 13.17
N PHE A 329 -14.96 10.92 12.40
CA PHE A 329 -13.84 11.82 12.67
C PHE A 329 -13.94 12.52 14.02
N ASN A 330 -15.13 13.00 14.38
CA ASN A 330 -15.37 13.63 15.67
C ASN A 330 -15.19 12.67 16.85
N GLU A 331 -15.57 11.40 16.69
CA GLU A 331 -15.33 10.35 17.69
C GLU A 331 -13.84 10.08 17.87
N PHE A 332 -13.05 10.02 16.80
CA PHE A 332 -11.60 9.87 16.87
C PHE A 332 -10.94 11.01 17.66
N LEU A 333 -11.33 12.25 17.38
CA LEU A 333 -10.82 13.44 18.09
C LEU A 333 -11.24 13.44 19.58
N LYS A 334 -12.45 13.02 19.89
CA LYS A 334 -13.00 12.97 21.26
C LYS A 334 -12.36 11.85 22.08
N ASN A 335 -12.16 10.68 21.48
CA ASN A 335 -11.74 9.46 22.18
C ASN A 335 -10.22 9.36 22.33
N GLY A 336 -9.43 10.21 21.68
CA GLY A 336 -7.97 10.09 21.63
C GLY A 336 -7.53 8.91 20.76
N GLN A 337 -8.06 8.81 19.55
CA GLN A 337 -7.68 7.79 18.57
C GLN A 337 -6.68 8.33 17.54
N ILE A 338 -6.29 9.62 17.63
CA ILE A 338 -5.26 10.25 16.79
C ILE A 338 -4.11 10.70 17.67
N ASP A 339 -2.90 10.19 17.45
CA ASP A 339 -1.67 10.71 18.03
C ASP A 339 -1.03 11.68 17.05
N VAL A 340 -0.94 12.97 17.42
CA VAL A 340 -0.82 14.05 16.45
C VAL A 340 0.61 14.50 16.23
N TYR A 341 1.33 14.82 17.31
CA TYR A 341 2.59 15.57 17.19
C TYR A 341 3.83 14.65 17.19
N PRO A 342 4.92 15.09 16.52
CA PRO A 342 6.17 14.37 16.59
C PRO A 342 6.75 14.40 18.00
N GLN A 343 7.31 13.29 18.44
CA GLN A 343 7.98 13.15 19.74
C GLN A 343 9.26 12.32 19.57
N LYS A 344 10.19 12.49 20.50
CA LYS A 344 11.40 11.66 20.53
C LYS A 344 11.03 10.20 20.80
N GLY A 345 11.50 9.31 19.96
CA GLY A 345 11.20 7.87 20.06
C GLY A 345 9.92 7.43 19.32
N LYS A 346 9.05 8.36 18.92
CA LYS A 346 7.85 8.06 18.16
C LYS A 346 8.20 7.61 16.73
N THR A 347 7.50 6.60 16.23
CA THR A 347 7.61 6.12 14.85
C THR A 347 7.39 7.25 13.86
N GLY A 348 8.28 7.37 12.86
CA GLY A 348 8.20 8.38 11.81
C GLY A 348 7.11 8.09 10.78
N GLY A 349 6.79 9.09 9.96
CA GLY A 349 5.71 8.98 8.96
C GLY A 349 4.32 9.10 9.58
N ALA A 350 3.34 8.42 8.98
CA ALA A 350 1.96 8.34 9.44
C ALA A 350 1.36 7.00 9.02
N TYR A 351 0.35 6.54 9.74
CA TYR A 351 -0.42 5.36 9.36
C TYR A 351 -1.76 5.29 10.10
N CYS A 352 -2.69 4.53 9.54
CA CYS A 352 -3.92 4.10 10.18
C CYS A 352 -3.82 2.61 10.56
N SER A 353 -4.13 2.27 11.81
CA SER A 353 -4.18 0.89 12.32
C SER A 353 -5.59 0.53 12.75
N GLY A 354 -6.25 -0.32 11.98
CA GLY A 354 -7.53 -0.95 12.33
C GLY A 354 -7.36 -2.46 12.48
N ASP A 355 -8.20 -3.10 13.28
CA ASP A 355 -8.18 -4.55 13.49
C ASP A 355 -9.55 -5.01 14.01
N GLY A 356 -10.23 -5.86 13.22
CA GLY A 356 -11.54 -6.40 13.57
C GLY A 356 -12.56 -5.33 13.96
N ILE A 357 -13.13 -5.46 15.15
CA ILE A 357 -14.06 -4.48 15.74
C ILE A 357 -13.38 -3.57 16.79
N LEU A 358 -12.08 -3.76 17.02
CA LEU A 358 -11.32 -2.96 17.96
C LEU A 358 -11.24 -1.48 17.52
N PRO A 359 -11.02 -0.55 18.46
CA PRO A 359 -10.80 0.85 18.12
C PRO A 359 -9.68 1.01 17.11
N THR A 360 -9.95 1.77 16.05
CA THR A 360 -8.94 2.14 15.04
C THR A 360 -8.12 3.32 15.58
N PHE A 361 -6.81 3.33 15.31
CA PHE A 361 -5.90 4.38 15.73
C PHE A 361 -5.18 4.98 14.52
N VAL A 362 -4.93 6.28 14.56
CA VAL A 362 -4.18 7.03 13.56
C VAL A 362 -2.95 7.63 14.21
N LEU A 363 -1.76 7.38 13.65
CA LEU A 363 -0.51 8.01 14.04
C LEU A 363 -0.13 9.07 13.01
N LEU A 364 0.17 10.28 13.48
CA LEU A 364 0.65 11.40 12.68
C LEU A 364 1.95 11.95 13.26
N ASN A 365 2.66 12.72 12.46
CA ASN A 365 3.76 13.60 12.88
C ASN A 365 3.50 15.00 12.32
N HIS A 366 2.45 15.65 12.85
CA HIS A 366 1.94 16.94 12.35
C HIS A 366 2.89 18.10 12.68
N THR A 367 3.28 18.88 11.67
CA THR A 367 4.23 20.00 11.77
C THR A 367 3.71 21.30 11.15
N ASP A 368 2.39 21.51 11.17
CA ASP A 368 1.70 22.73 10.73
C ASP A 368 1.95 23.15 9.27
N ASN A 369 2.32 22.21 8.41
CA ASN A 369 2.51 22.46 6.99
C ASN A 369 1.43 21.78 6.15
N LEU A 370 1.40 22.07 4.86
CA LEU A 370 0.44 21.47 3.93
C LEU A 370 0.50 19.94 3.94
N ARG A 371 1.69 19.34 3.92
CA ARG A 371 1.86 17.90 3.93
C ARG A 371 1.18 17.24 5.13
N SER A 372 1.24 17.89 6.30
CA SER A 372 0.58 17.38 7.51
C SER A 372 -0.95 17.39 7.40
N LEU A 373 -1.53 18.38 6.73
CA LEU A 373 -2.96 18.44 6.44
C LEU A 373 -3.38 17.34 5.45
N GLU A 374 -2.62 17.18 4.35
CA GLU A 374 -2.86 16.13 3.34
C GLU A 374 -2.76 14.76 3.99
N THR A 375 -1.75 14.53 4.83
CA THR A 375 -1.57 13.28 5.59
C THR A 375 -2.73 13.01 6.53
N LEU A 376 -3.24 14.01 7.25
CA LEU A 376 -4.43 13.85 8.10
C LEU A 376 -5.64 13.40 7.27
N ALA A 377 -5.87 13.99 6.09
CA ALA A 377 -6.98 13.60 5.21
C ALA A 377 -6.79 12.17 4.68
N HIS A 378 -5.57 11.80 4.31
CA HIS A 378 -5.19 10.47 3.83
C HIS A 378 -5.46 9.39 4.90
N GLU A 379 -4.90 9.55 6.10
CA GLU A 379 -5.04 8.57 7.19
C GLU A 379 -6.49 8.47 7.69
N MET A 380 -7.22 9.58 7.69
CA MET A 380 -8.65 9.55 7.99
C MET A 380 -9.47 8.87 6.89
N GLY A 381 -9.02 8.89 5.65
CA GLY A 381 -9.60 8.09 4.57
C GLY A 381 -9.53 6.59 4.88
N HIS A 382 -8.36 6.11 5.29
CA HIS A 382 -8.19 4.73 5.77
C HIS A 382 -9.04 4.44 7.01
N ALA A 383 -9.09 5.37 7.97
CA ALA A 383 -9.86 5.20 9.20
C ALA A 383 -11.38 5.10 8.91
N ILE A 384 -11.92 5.94 8.06
CA ILE A 384 -13.33 5.90 7.66
C ILE A 384 -13.64 4.59 6.92
N HIS A 385 -12.77 4.15 6.01
CA HIS A 385 -12.89 2.87 5.33
C HIS A 385 -12.96 1.72 6.32
N THR A 386 -12.02 1.67 7.27
CA THR A 386 -11.97 0.65 8.32
C THR A 386 -13.23 0.67 9.20
N GLU A 387 -13.67 1.84 9.67
CA GLU A 387 -14.84 1.94 10.54
C GLU A 387 -16.14 1.52 9.85
N LEU A 388 -16.30 1.85 8.56
CA LEU A 388 -17.49 1.46 7.80
C LEU A 388 -17.49 -0.04 7.48
N SER A 389 -16.33 -0.64 7.18
CA SER A 389 -16.20 -2.06 6.90
C SER A 389 -16.48 -2.96 8.12
N LYS A 390 -16.44 -2.41 9.36
CA LYS A 390 -16.83 -3.13 10.59
C LYS A 390 -18.28 -3.64 10.58
N SER A 391 -19.14 -3.08 9.73
CA SER A 391 -20.52 -3.56 9.52
C SER A 391 -20.59 -4.96 8.88
N GLN A 392 -19.51 -5.40 8.25
CA GLN A 392 -19.41 -6.73 7.63
C GLN A 392 -19.22 -7.83 8.67
N PRO A 393 -19.60 -9.09 8.36
CA PRO A 393 -19.18 -10.26 9.14
C PRO A 393 -17.67 -10.32 9.32
N SER A 394 -17.18 -10.93 10.41
CA SER A 394 -15.76 -10.99 10.77
C SER A 394 -14.84 -11.32 9.59
N ARG A 395 -15.18 -12.34 8.82
CA ARG A 395 -14.42 -12.79 7.63
C ARG A 395 -14.29 -11.76 6.50
N TYR A 396 -15.11 -10.69 6.50
CA TYR A 396 -15.17 -9.70 5.42
C TYR A 396 -14.88 -8.26 5.88
N ARG A 397 -14.46 -8.04 7.13
CA ARG A 397 -14.16 -6.70 7.68
C ARG A 397 -12.91 -6.07 7.10
N GLY A 398 -11.96 -6.87 6.66
CA GLY A 398 -10.77 -6.36 5.99
C GLY A 398 -11.07 -5.72 4.64
N HIS A 399 -10.06 -5.14 4.03
CA HIS A 399 -10.10 -4.68 2.64
C HIS A 399 -8.78 -5.05 1.95
N SER A 400 -8.86 -5.30 0.63
CA SER A 400 -7.68 -5.71 -0.11
C SER A 400 -6.72 -4.53 -0.32
N THR A 401 -5.44 -4.81 -0.54
CA THR A 401 -4.43 -3.80 -0.90
C THR A 401 -4.85 -3.01 -2.14
N ALA A 402 -5.58 -3.65 -3.08
CA ALA A 402 -6.08 -3.00 -4.28
C ALA A 402 -7.15 -1.93 -4.04
N THR A 403 -7.90 -2.02 -2.92
CA THR A 403 -8.97 -1.08 -2.55
C THR A 403 -8.56 -0.09 -1.47
N ALA A 404 -7.56 -0.42 -0.64
CA ALA A 404 -7.15 0.35 0.52
C ALA A 404 -6.80 1.81 0.16
N GLU A 405 -5.89 1.99 -0.81
CA GLU A 405 -5.40 3.31 -1.20
C GLU A 405 -6.43 4.15 -1.97
N VAL A 406 -7.47 3.54 -2.53
CA VAL A 406 -8.53 4.28 -3.22
C VAL A 406 -9.26 5.21 -2.26
N ALA A 407 -9.52 4.76 -1.03
CA ALA A 407 -10.19 5.56 0.00
C ALA A 407 -9.31 6.74 0.44
N SER A 408 -8.07 6.48 0.83
CA SER A 408 -7.15 7.49 1.35
C SER A 408 -6.85 8.59 0.33
N THR A 409 -6.51 8.19 -0.90
CA THR A 409 -6.19 9.14 -1.97
C THR A 409 -7.41 9.92 -2.46
N PHE A 410 -8.63 9.37 -2.34
CA PHE A 410 -9.87 10.11 -2.62
C PHE A 410 -10.06 11.30 -1.67
N PHE A 411 -9.90 11.11 -0.36
CA PHE A 411 -10.03 12.19 0.62
C PHE A 411 -8.86 13.17 0.56
N GLU A 412 -7.65 12.71 0.27
CA GLU A 412 -6.48 13.56 0.03
C GLU A 412 -6.73 14.51 -1.14
N GLN A 413 -7.27 14.01 -2.25
CA GLN A 413 -7.57 14.82 -3.43
C GLN A 413 -8.67 15.87 -3.17
N MET A 414 -9.72 15.49 -2.43
CA MET A 414 -10.75 16.44 -1.99
C MET A 414 -10.16 17.57 -1.14
N MET A 415 -9.25 17.22 -0.21
CA MET A 415 -8.59 18.20 0.64
C MET A 415 -7.69 19.13 -0.16
N ALA A 416 -6.95 18.60 -1.13
CA ALA A 416 -6.10 19.40 -2.01
C ALA A 416 -6.91 20.48 -2.78
N ASP A 417 -8.10 20.13 -3.28
CA ASP A 417 -8.99 21.10 -3.96
C ASP A 417 -9.55 22.16 -3.00
N GLU A 418 -9.84 21.82 -1.74
CA GLU A 418 -10.24 22.82 -0.72
C GLU A 418 -9.08 23.75 -0.32
N VAL A 419 -7.88 23.22 -0.22
CA VAL A 419 -6.66 23.98 0.04
C VAL A 419 -6.38 24.96 -1.11
N GLU A 420 -6.48 24.52 -2.36
CA GLU A 420 -6.22 25.34 -3.55
C GLU A 420 -7.03 26.65 -3.52
N LYS A 421 -8.28 26.63 -3.04
CA LYS A 421 -9.16 27.82 -2.94
C LYS A 421 -8.63 28.88 -1.97
N GLN A 422 -7.80 28.49 -1.00
CA GLN A 422 -7.30 29.37 0.07
C GLN A 422 -5.88 29.87 -0.16
N LEU A 423 -5.15 29.27 -1.12
CA LEU A 423 -3.74 29.62 -1.36
C LEU A 423 -3.58 30.85 -2.26
N PRO A 424 -2.54 31.67 -2.02
CA PRO A 424 -2.09 32.68 -2.98
C PRO A 424 -1.76 32.08 -4.34
N ALA A 425 -1.91 32.83 -5.40
CA ALA A 425 -1.72 32.34 -6.78
C ALA A 425 -0.38 31.64 -7.02
N LYS A 426 0.72 32.13 -6.43
CA LYS A 426 2.05 31.52 -6.53
C LYS A 426 2.10 30.15 -5.84
N GLU A 427 1.49 30.02 -4.66
CA GLU A 427 1.46 28.76 -3.92
C GLU A 427 0.53 27.74 -4.58
N ARG A 428 -0.56 28.17 -5.25
CA ARG A 428 -1.42 27.30 -6.06
C ARG A 428 -0.66 26.62 -7.21
N LEU A 429 0.26 27.36 -7.86
CA LEU A 429 1.10 26.78 -8.90
C LEU A 429 2.02 25.69 -8.31
N VAL A 430 2.63 25.95 -7.14
CA VAL A 430 3.47 24.97 -6.44
C VAL A 430 2.65 23.75 -6.00
N LEU A 431 1.46 23.96 -5.43
CA LEU A 431 0.55 22.89 -5.03
C LEU A 431 0.20 21.98 -6.20
N LEU A 432 -0.25 22.57 -7.32
CA LEU A 432 -0.64 21.80 -8.50
C LEU A 432 0.55 21.04 -9.10
N HIS A 433 1.74 21.66 -9.16
CA HIS A 433 2.97 21.00 -9.60
C HIS A 433 3.32 19.80 -8.71
N ASN A 434 3.27 19.95 -7.38
CA ASN A 434 3.58 18.87 -6.43
C ASN A 434 2.59 17.73 -6.54
N ARG A 435 1.29 18.02 -6.71
CA ARG A 435 0.24 17.03 -6.93
C ARG A 435 0.51 16.20 -8.20
N ILE A 436 0.79 16.87 -9.32
CA ILE A 436 1.12 16.19 -10.58
C ILE A 436 2.42 15.37 -10.43
N MET A 437 3.44 15.90 -9.76
CA MET A 437 4.67 15.16 -9.48
C MET A 437 4.39 13.87 -8.67
N GLY A 438 3.49 13.94 -7.69
CA GLY A 438 2.98 12.80 -6.93
C GLY A 438 2.34 11.77 -7.87
N ASP A 439 1.41 12.19 -8.73
CA ASP A 439 0.75 11.32 -9.71
C ASP A 439 1.76 10.65 -10.66
N ILE A 440 2.72 11.40 -11.19
CA ILE A 440 3.78 10.85 -12.05
C ILE A 440 4.56 9.76 -11.31
N SER A 441 4.88 10.00 -10.04
CA SER A 441 5.62 9.05 -9.21
C SER A 441 4.80 7.80 -8.85
N THR A 442 3.52 7.97 -8.59
CA THR A 442 2.62 6.90 -8.13
C THR A 442 2.06 6.09 -9.30
N ILE A 443 1.82 6.71 -10.45
CA ILE A 443 1.24 6.06 -11.62
C ILE A 443 2.35 5.58 -12.57
N PHE A 444 3.03 6.53 -13.22
CA PHE A 444 3.88 6.20 -14.38
C PHE A 444 5.20 5.57 -13.99
N ARG A 445 5.85 6.07 -12.91
CA ARG A 445 7.08 5.46 -12.40
C ARG A 445 6.83 4.03 -11.89
N GLN A 446 5.70 3.77 -11.22
CA GLN A 446 5.41 2.44 -10.70
C GLN A 446 5.08 1.45 -11.82
N ILE A 447 4.43 1.89 -12.89
CA ILE A 447 4.22 1.03 -14.06
C ILE A 447 5.52 0.81 -14.85
N ALA A 448 6.41 1.80 -14.91
CA ALA A 448 7.75 1.58 -15.46
C ALA A 448 8.56 0.58 -14.60
N CYS A 449 8.41 0.62 -13.27
CA CYS A 449 8.97 -0.38 -12.36
C CYS A 449 8.41 -1.78 -12.64
N PHE A 450 7.10 -1.92 -12.79
CA PHE A 450 6.46 -3.18 -13.14
C PHE A 450 7.00 -3.74 -14.47
N ASN A 451 7.10 -2.88 -15.49
CA ASN A 451 7.63 -3.28 -16.79
C ASN A 451 9.11 -3.71 -16.73
N PHE A 452 9.92 -2.99 -15.94
CA PHE A 452 11.32 -3.38 -15.67
C PHE A 452 11.37 -4.75 -15.00
N GLU A 453 10.60 -4.95 -13.97
CA GLU A 453 10.54 -6.19 -13.21
C GLU A 453 10.09 -7.36 -14.09
N LEU A 454 9.05 -7.14 -14.91
CA LEU A 454 8.54 -8.15 -15.85
C LEU A 454 9.61 -8.58 -16.86
N GLU A 455 10.30 -7.62 -17.48
CA GLU A 455 11.35 -7.90 -18.47
C GLU A 455 12.56 -8.61 -17.83
N LEU A 456 12.96 -8.20 -16.63
CA LEU A 456 14.06 -8.85 -15.91
C LEU A 456 13.68 -10.30 -15.51
N HIS A 457 12.45 -10.53 -15.05
CA HIS A 457 11.97 -11.88 -14.79
C HIS A 457 11.94 -12.75 -16.04
N GLN A 458 11.50 -12.20 -17.19
CA GLN A 458 11.49 -12.91 -18.47
C GLN A 458 12.91 -13.28 -18.91
N ARG A 459 13.85 -12.34 -18.82
CA ARG A 459 15.26 -12.60 -19.15
C ARG A 459 15.87 -13.70 -18.28
N ILE A 460 15.71 -13.63 -16.96
CA ILE A 460 16.20 -14.67 -16.04
C ILE A 460 15.53 -16.03 -16.31
N ARG A 461 14.26 -16.05 -16.74
CA ARG A 461 13.57 -17.30 -17.10
C ARG A 461 14.13 -17.94 -18.36
N THR A 462 14.60 -17.15 -19.32
CA THR A 462 15.11 -17.62 -20.62
C THR A 462 16.64 -17.75 -20.67
N GLU A 463 17.37 -16.82 -20.07
CA GLU A 463 18.82 -16.74 -20.12
C GLU A 463 19.52 -17.36 -18.90
N GLY A 464 18.79 -17.55 -17.80
CA GLY A 464 19.30 -18.13 -16.54
C GLY A 464 19.82 -17.09 -15.56
N GLN A 465 20.75 -16.23 -15.98
CA GLN A 465 21.31 -15.12 -15.19
C GLN A 465 21.41 -13.87 -16.04
N VAL A 466 21.32 -12.70 -15.41
CA VAL A 466 21.50 -11.38 -16.04
C VAL A 466 22.58 -10.64 -15.28
N SER A 467 23.58 -10.09 -16.00
CA SER A 467 24.68 -9.35 -15.39
C SER A 467 24.21 -8.01 -14.80
N LYS A 468 24.95 -7.50 -13.80
CA LYS A 468 24.67 -6.20 -13.18
C LYS A 468 24.59 -5.06 -14.19
N ASP A 469 25.43 -5.11 -15.24
CA ASP A 469 25.49 -4.08 -16.26
C ASP A 469 24.30 -4.17 -17.22
N ASP A 470 23.82 -5.38 -17.52
CA ASP A 470 22.62 -5.57 -18.32
C ASP A 470 21.36 -5.23 -17.53
N ILE A 471 21.34 -5.50 -16.21
CA ILE A 471 20.27 -5.01 -15.32
C ILE A 471 20.26 -3.47 -15.33
N ALA A 472 21.42 -2.82 -15.27
CA ALA A 472 21.54 -1.37 -15.32
C ALA A 472 21.05 -0.80 -16.65
N LYS A 473 21.43 -1.39 -17.80
CA LYS A 473 20.91 -0.98 -19.13
C LYS A 473 19.38 -1.14 -19.21
N LEU A 474 18.84 -2.23 -18.65
CA LEU A 474 17.42 -2.45 -18.59
C LEU A 474 16.71 -1.38 -17.74
N MET A 475 17.33 -1.00 -16.62
CA MET A 475 16.82 0.08 -15.77
C MET A 475 16.79 1.42 -16.51
N VAL A 476 17.86 1.78 -17.22
CA VAL A 476 17.91 3.00 -18.07
C VAL A 476 16.75 3.00 -19.06
N LYS A 477 16.56 1.90 -19.80
CA LYS A 477 15.45 1.76 -20.76
C LYS A 477 14.08 2.08 -20.13
N HIS A 478 13.80 1.54 -18.95
CA HIS A 478 12.52 1.75 -18.29
C HIS A 478 12.39 3.12 -17.60
N LEU A 479 13.50 3.71 -17.16
CA LEU A 479 13.51 5.11 -16.72
C LEU A 479 13.20 6.05 -17.89
N GLU A 480 13.87 5.90 -19.04
CA GLU A 480 13.64 6.69 -20.25
C GLU A 480 12.19 6.58 -20.74
N SER A 481 11.59 5.39 -20.63
CA SER A 481 10.24 5.13 -21.12
C SER A 481 9.18 6.05 -20.53
N TYR A 482 9.29 6.42 -19.24
CA TYR A 482 8.30 7.31 -18.60
C TYR A 482 8.80 8.75 -18.40
N LEU A 483 10.12 8.99 -18.36
CA LEU A 483 10.72 10.33 -18.17
C LEU A 483 10.77 11.13 -19.50
N GLY A 484 10.99 10.44 -20.61
CA GLY A 484 11.09 11.03 -21.93
C GLY A 484 12.36 11.85 -22.15
N ASP A 485 12.43 12.53 -23.29
CA ASP A 485 13.60 13.25 -23.79
C ASP A 485 13.97 14.55 -23.04
N ALA A 486 13.10 15.01 -22.13
CA ALA A 486 13.36 16.17 -21.30
C ALA A 486 14.27 15.87 -20.09
N VAL A 487 14.52 14.60 -19.79
CA VAL A 487 15.40 14.15 -18.71
C VAL A 487 16.60 13.41 -19.29
N GLU A 488 17.79 13.89 -19.00
CA GLU A 488 19.04 13.23 -19.40
C GLU A 488 19.35 12.10 -18.40
N ILE A 489 19.50 10.89 -18.91
CA ILE A 489 19.84 9.69 -18.15
C ILE A 489 21.19 9.17 -18.70
N ASN A 490 22.11 8.85 -17.82
CA ASN A 490 23.39 8.26 -18.17
C ASN A 490 23.48 6.79 -17.71
N ASP A 491 24.45 6.04 -18.21
CA ASP A 491 24.60 4.60 -17.90
C ASP A 491 24.72 4.31 -16.40
N ASN A 492 25.35 5.21 -15.62
CA ASN A 492 25.50 5.01 -14.18
C ASN A 492 24.15 5.18 -13.43
N ASP A 493 23.21 5.93 -14.00
CA ASP A 493 21.86 6.06 -13.43
C ASP A 493 21.12 4.72 -13.46
N GLY A 494 21.52 3.80 -14.33
CA GLY A 494 20.96 2.46 -14.37
C GLY A 494 21.18 1.65 -13.10
N TYR A 495 22.24 1.93 -12.32
CA TYR A 495 22.45 1.25 -11.04
C TYR A 495 21.46 1.65 -9.95
N PHE A 496 20.49 2.50 -10.25
CA PHE A 496 19.35 2.82 -9.40
C PHE A 496 18.61 1.57 -8.89
N TYR A 497 18.60 0.47 -9.64
CA TYR A 497 17.99 -0.80 -9.23
C TYR A 497 18.56 -1.34 -7.90
N VAL A 498 19.80 -1.00 -7.55
CA VAL A 498 20.49 -1.47 -6.35
C VAL A 498 19.74 -1.05 -5.10
N HIS A 499 19.22 0.18 -5.11
CA HIS A 499 18.48 0.76 -3.99
C HIS A 499 16.95 0.66 -4.13
N TRP A 500 16.41 0.34 -5.30
CA TRP A 500 14.97 0.33 -5.51
C TRP A 500 14.31 -0.92 -4.92
N SER A 501 13.94 -0.86 -3.63
CA SER A 501 13.40 -2.00 -2.85
C SER A 501 12.14 -2.63 -3.45
N HIS A 502 11.36 -1.89 -4.24
CA HIS A 502 10.12 -2.36 -4.84
C HIS A 502 10.29 -3.63 -5.68
N ILE A 503 11.36 -3.72 -6.46
CA ILE A 503 11.62 -4.88 -7.35
C ILE A 503 11.90 -6.20 -6.61
N ARG A 504 12.06 -6.14 -5.28
CA ARG A 504 12.26 -7.30 -4.39
C ARG A 504 10.96 -7.88 -3.85
N ARG A 505 9.82 -7.19 -4.07
CA ARG A 505 8.50 -7.57 -3.55
C ARG A 505 7.52 -8.04 -4.63
N PHE A 506 8.04 -8.40 -5.80
CA PHE A 506 7.34 -9.06 -6.90
C PHE A 506 6.00 -8.43 -7.33
N PHE A 507 6.08 -7.43 -8.20
CA PHE A 507 4.95 -6.87 -8.95
C PHE A 507 3.87 -6.13 -8.15
N TYR A 508 3.98 -5.97 -6.83
CA TYR A 508 2.93 -5.29 -6.06
C TYR A 508 2.72 -3.82 -6.47
N VAL A 509 3.72 -3.23 -7.12
CA VAL A 509 3.74 -1.81 -7.49
C VAL A 509 2.60 -1.36 -8.39
N TYR A 510 1.93 -2.27 -9.11
CA TYR A 510 0.78 -1.90 -9.91
C TYR A 510 -0.38 -1.36 -9.04
N THR A 511 -0.49 -1.80 -7.79
CA THR A 511 -1.58 -1.39 -6.88
C THR A 511 -1.54 0.12 -6.60
N TYR A 512 -0.37 0.73 -6.61
CA TYR A 512 -0.24 2.19 -6.47
C TYR A 512 -0.89 2.92 -7.65
N ALA A 513 -0.54 2.55 -8.88
CA ALA A 513 -1.14 3.14 -10.08
C ALA A 513 -2.64 2.84 -10.17
N TYR A 514 -3.03 1.59 -9.87
CA TYR A 514 -4.41 1.12 -9.87
C TYR A 514 -5.26 1.95 -8.90
N GLY A 515 -4.87 2.04 -7.64
CA GLY A 515 -5.58 2.82 -6.61
C GLY A 515 -5.67 4.30 -6.96
N GLN A 516 -4.56 4.93 -7.38
CA GLN A 516 -4.53 6.35 -7.72
C GLN A 516 -5.44 6.70 -8.91
N ILE A 517 -5.41 5.91 -9.97
CA ILE A 517 -6.22 6.16 -11.17
C ILE A 517 -7.71 5.95 -10.87
N ILE A 518 -8.06 4.90 -10.11
CA ILE A 518 -9.44 4.65 -9.68
C ILE A 518 -9.94 5.80 -8.82
N SER A 519 -9.17 6.20 -7.81
CA SER A 519 -9.50 7.32 -6.93
C SER A 519 -9.81 8.59 -7.73
N ARG A 520 -8.94 8.95 -8.69
CA ARG A 520 -9.16 10.08 -9.59
C ARG A 520 -10.45 9.94 -10.42
N ALA A 521 -10.70 8.76 -10.96
CA ALA A 521 -11.92 8.53 -11.74
C ALA A 521 -13.19 8.63 -10.88
N LEU A 522 -13.17 8.12 -9.66
CA LEU A 522 -14.28 8.24 -8.70
C LEU A 522 -14.47 9.69 -8.27
N TYR A 523 -13.38 10.43 -8.06
CA TYR A 523 -13.42 11.84 -7.73
C TYR A 523 -14.05 12.68 -8.85
N GLU A 524 -13.71 12.42 -10.11
CA GLU A 524 -14.35 13.07 -11.27
C GLU A 524 -15.85 12.74 -11.39
N LYS A 525 -16.28 11.52 -11.04
CA LYS A 525 -17.70 11.17 -10.96
C LYS A 525 -18.41 11.96 -9.87
N TRP A 526 -17.82 12.03 -8.68
CA TRP A 526 -18.38 12.76 -7.54
C TRP A 526 -18.48 14.28 -7.83
N LYS A 527 -17.49 14.89 -8.47
CA LYS A 527 -17.55 16.30 -8.86
C LYS A 527 -18.72 16.61 -9.82
N LYS A 528 -19.07 15.65 -10.68
CA LYS A 528 -20.19 15.78 -11.64
C LYS A 528 -21.54 15.54 -10.97
N ASP A 529 -21.60 14.64 -10.01
CA ASP A 529 -22.82 14.29 -9.27
C ASP A 529 -22.47 14.02 -7.80
N HIS A 530 -22.77 14.99 -6.93
CA HIS A 530 -22.51 14.85 -5.50
C HIS A 530 -23.31 13.73 -4.83
N ASN A 531 -24.43 13.26 -5.42
CA ASN A 531 -25.17 12.09 -4.91
C ASN A 531 -24.35 10.80 -5.01
N TYR A 532 -23.29 10.79 -5.83
CA TYR A 532 -22.33 9.69 -5.91
C TYR A 532 -21.62 9.42 -4.57
N ALA A 533 -21.70 10.33 -3.59
CA ALA A 533 -21.24 10.11 -2.22
C ALA A 533 -21.85 8.85 -1.59
N ASN A 534 -23.11 8.52 -1.91
CA ASN A 534 -23.76 7.29 -1.43
C ASN A 534 -23.05 6.04 -1.99
N LYS A 535 -22.62 6.09 -3.24
CA LYS A 535 -21.87 5.00 -3.87
C LYS A 535 -20.46 4.85 -3.27
N ILE A 536 -19.80 5.97 -2.96
CA ILE A 536 -18.52 5.93 -2.21
C ILE A 536 -18.72 5.26 -0.85
N LYS A 537 -19.82 5.55 -0.14
CA LYS A 537 -20.13 4.93 1.14
C LYS A 537 -20.40 3.41 1.01
N GLU A 538 -21.13 2.98 -0.04
CA GLU A 538 -21.30 1.56 -0.36
C GLU A 538 -19.93 0.87 -0.55
N PHE A 539 -19.02 1.48 -1.33
CA PHE A 539 -17.64 1.01 -1.52
C PHE A 539 -16.88 0.87 -0.21
N LEU A 540 -16.87 1.92 0.61
CA LEU A 540 -16.14 1.94 1.89
C LEU A 540 -16.74 0.95 2.92
N SER A 541 -17.99 0.55 2.76
CA SER A 541 -18.69 -0.40 3.65
C SER A 541 -18.56 -1.86 3.20
N ALA A 542 -18.05 -2.10 1.99
CA ALA A 542 -18.03 -3.44 1.40
C ALA A 542 -17.02 -4.39 2.07
N GLY A 543 -15.95 -3.86 2.68
CA GLY A 543 -14.86 -4.67 3.18
C GLY A 543 -14.23 -5.53 2.07
N CYS A 544 -13.97 -6.81 2.35
CA CYS A 544 -13.57 -7.83 1.36
C CYS A 544 -14.69 -8.86 1.12
N SER A 545 -15.97 -8.41 1.08
CA SER A 545 -17.12 -9.30 0.89
C SER A 545 -17.28 -9.84 -0.54
N MET A 546 -16.52 -9.26 -1.48
CA MET A 546 -16.44 -9.65 -2.89
C MET A 546 -15.11 -9.19 -3.48
N SER A 547 -14.81 -9.57 -4.73
CA SER A 547 -13.59 -9.15 -5.41
C SER A 547 -13.51 -7.63 -5.55
N PRO A 548 -12.30 -7.03 -5.63
CA PRO A 548 -12.16 -5.60 -5.91
C PRO A 548 -12.97 -5.17 -7.14
N GLU A 549 -12.95 -5.97 -8.20
CA GLU A 549 -13.72 -5.71 -9.43
C GLU A 549 -15.23 -5.65 -9.15
N ASP A 550 -15.78 -6.61 -8.40
CA ASP A 550 -17.20 -6.65 -8.08
C ASP A 550 -17.61 -5.51 -7.13
N ILE A 551 -16.74 -5.12 -6.18
CA ILE A 551 -16.95 -3.94 -5.33
C ILE A 551 -17.07 -2.68 -6.20
N PHE A 552 -16.20 -2.50 -7.20
CA PHE A 552 -16.27 -1.37 -8.11
C PHE A 552 -17.49 -1.44 -9.03
N LYS A 553 -17.87 -2.62 -9.52
CA LYS A 553 -19.10 -2.82 -10.32
C LYS A 553 -20.36 -2.44 -9.54
N MET A 554 -20.43 -2.77 -8.24
CA MET A 554 -21.54 -2.41 -7.35
C MET A 554 -21.79 -0.90 -7.32
N ILE A 555 -20.73 -0.10 -7.39
CA ILE A 555 -20.81 1.36 -7.44
C ILE A 555 -20.88 1.93 -8.87
N GLY A 556 -21.20 1.12 -9.86
CA GLY A 556 -21.33 1.56 -11.24
C GLY A 556 -19.99 1.85 -11.94
N THR A 557 -18.94 1.12 -11.56
CA THR A 557 -17.57 1.28 -12.06
C THR A 557 -17.04 -0.07 -12.51
N ASP A 558 -16.75 -0.21 -13.80
CA ASP A 558 -16.27 -1.48 -14.37
C ASP A 558 -14.76 -1.40 -14.62
N THR A 559 -13.99 -1.96 -13.68
CA THR A 559 -12.51 -1.98 -13.73
C THR A 559 -11.95 -3.04 -14.69
N SER A 560 -12.77 -3.92 -15.26
CA SER A 560 -12.36 -4.79 -16.36
C SER A 560 -12.23 -4.04 -17.70
N LYS A 561 -12.80 -2.82 -17.79
CA LYS A 561 -12.78 -2.01 -19.00
C LYS A 561 -11.67 -0.97 -18.98
N PRO A 562 -10.71 -1.01 -19.92
CA PRO A 562 -9.65 0.01 -20.04
C PRO A 562 -10.18 1.45 -20.09
N ALA A 563 -11.33 1.68 -20.73
CA ALA A 563 -11.97 3.00 -20.85
C ALA A 563 -12.29 3.67 -19.50
N PHE A 564 -12.51 2.88 -18.45
CA PHE A 564 -12.69 3.41 -17.10
C PHE A 564 -11.40 4.11 -16.59
N PHE A 565 -10.26 3.45 -16.72
CA PHE A 565 -8.97 4.00 -16.27
C PHE A 565 -8.55 5.23 -17.09
N GLU A 566 -8.98 5.35 -18.35
CA GLU A 566 -8.73 6.54 -19.16
C GLU A 566 -9.30 7.80 -18.53
N THR A 567 -10.41 7.71 -17.80
CA THR A 567 -11.00 8.88 -17.10
C THR A 567 -10.02 9.43 -16.06
N GLY A 568 -9.43 8.59 -15.23
CA GLY A 568 -8.43 9.00 -14.24
C GLY A 568 -7.15 9.51 -14.90
N LEU A 569 -6.67 8.85 -15.96
CA LEU A 569 -5.48 9.30 -16.71
C LEU A 569 -5.69 10.65 -17.40
N LYS A 570 -6.87 10.90 -17.98
CA LYS A 570 -7.23 12.20 -18.57
C LYS A 570 -7.29 13.31 -17.54
N SER A 571 -7.73 13.03 -16.31
CA SER A 571 -7.70 14.05 -15.25
C SER A 571 -6.27 14.51 -14.91
N VAL A 572 -5.27 13.63 -15.03
CA VAL A 572 -3.86 14.02 -14.89
C VAL A 572 -3.42 14.91 -16.07
N GLU A 573 -3.85 14.61 -17.29
CA GLU A 573 -3.58 15.47 -18.48
C GLU A 573 -4.21 16.86 -18.32
N GLU A 574 -5.42 16.95 -17.76
CA GLU A 574 -6.12 18.22 -17.50
C GLU A 574 -5.39 19.05 -16.45
N ASP A 575 -4.87 18.42 -15.38
CA ASP A 575 -4.05 19.07 -14.37
C ASP A 575 -2.76 19.64 -14.98
N ILE A 576 -2.08 18.90 -15.86
CA ILE A 576 -0.91 19.40 -16.58
C ILE A 576 -1.27 20.59 -17.46
N ALA A 577 -2.39 20.53 -18.19
CA ALA A 577 -2.87 21.65 -19.00
C ALA A 577 -3.20 22.90 -18.14
N LYS A 578 -3.74 22.69 -16.94
CA LYS A 578 -3.96 23.76 -15.95
C LYS A 578 -2.64 24.37 -15.48
N LEU A 579 -1.65 23.54 -15.17
CA LEU A 579 -0.30 23.99 -14.77
C LEU A 579 0.40 24.78 -15.88
N GLU A 580 0.26 24.36 -17.14
CA GLU A 580 0.80 25.09 -18.30
C GLU A 580 0.17 26.49 -18.44
N ARG A 581 -1.15 26.60 -18.25
CA ARG A 581 -1.87 27.92 -18.29
C ARG A 581 -1.36 28.83 -17.17
N LEU A 582 -1.33 28.33 -15.92
CA LEU A 582 -0.84 29.10 -14.78
C LEU A 582 0.61 29.55 -14.98
N THR A 583 1.47 28.69 -15.54
CA THR A 583 2.88 29.03 -15.81
C THR A 583 3.01 30.18 -16.83
N LYS A 584 2.14 30.24 -17.84
CA LYS A 584 2.12 31.34 -18.83
C LYS A 584 1.67 32.64 -18.19
N GLU A 585 0.62 32.61 -17.38
CA GLU A 585 0.09 33.78 -16.68
C GLU A 585 1.13 34.42 -15.71
N PHE A 586 1.92 33.57 -15.02
CA PHE A 586 2.99 34.04 -14.13
C PHE A 586 4.20 34.64 -14.86
N LYS A 587 4.46 34.25 -16.11
CA LYS A 587 5.54 34.83 -16.92
C LYS A 587 5.14 36.11 -17.64
N ALA A 588 3.83 36.35 -17.77
CA ALA A 588 3.30 37.55 -18.41
C ALA A 588 3.12 38.74 -17.42
N ARG A 589 3.19 38.51 -16.13
CA ARG A 589 3.22 39.48 -15.04
C ARG A 589 4.64 39.76 -14.57
#